data_c66fcc4d348937caa11421c57b200ad7
#
_entry.id   c66fcc4d348937caa11421c57b200ad7
#
_cell.length_a   1.000
_cell.length_b   1.000
_cell.length_c   1.000
_cell.angle_alpha   90.00
_cell.angle_beta   90.00
_cell.angle_gamma   90.00
#
_symmetry.space_group_name_H-M   'P 1'
#
loop_
_entity.id
_entity.type
_entity.pdbx_description
1 polymer ?
#
loop_
_entity_poly.entity_id
_entity_poly.type
_entity_poly.pdbx_seq_one_letter_code
_entity_poly.pdbx_strand_id
1 'polypeptide(L)'
;MAEELVRDWMHRGVITCGPDATIQAVADAMKAHDISALVVVDEAGDAVGLISRTDLVNARFVEPYLKHWRGLTAKHLMSSPVVSVSDATPLAEAAACLRDRKIHRLVVTEKHGPHEKPIGILSVTDLVRKL
;
A
#
# COMPACT_ATOMS: atom_id res chain seq x y z
N MET A 1 2.95 -28.36 -14.06
CA MET A 1 2.70 -26.96 -14.42
C MET A 1 3.28 -26.03 -13.36
N ALA A 2 3.87 -24.94 -13.78
CA ALA A 2 4.42 -23.97 -12.84
C ALA A 2 3.28 -23.26 -12.12
N GLU A 3 3.43 -23.08 -10.84
CA GLU A 3 2.52 -22.31 -10.01
C GLU A 3 2.65 -20.83 -10.30
N GLU A 4 1.54 -20.11 -10.38
CA GLU A 4 1.57 -18.66 -10.53
C GLU A 4 2.00 -18.02 -9.23
N LEU A 5 2.89 -17.04 -9.33
CA LEU A 5 3.45 -16.33 -8.18
C LEU A 5 3.03 -14.86 -8.20
N VAL A 6 3.10 -14.24 -7.05
CA VAL A 6 2.80 -12.81 -6.89
C VAL A 6 3.59 -11.97 -7.89
N ARG A 7 4.88 -12.30 -8.13
CA ARG A 7 5.73 -11.56 -9.07
C ARG A 7 5.19 -11.49 -10.49
N ASP A 8 4.38 -12.47 -10.88
CA ASP A 8 3.83 -12.57 -12.23
C ASP A 8 2.64 -11.63 -12.44
N TRP A 9 2.02 -11.18 -11.35
CA TRP A 9 0.76 -10.43 -11.37
C TRP A 9 0.82 -9.08 -10.69
N MET A 10 1.83 -8.83 -9.86
CA MET A 10 1.96 -7.59 -9.11
C MET A 10 2.29 -6.39 -10.00
N HIS A 11 1.96 -5.21 -9.53
CA HIS A 11 2.52 -3.99 -10.06
C HIS A 11 3.88 -3.78 -9.41
N ARG A 12 4.95 -3.83 -10.22
CA ARG A 12 6.32 -3.67 -9.71
C ARG A 12 6.71 -2.21 -9.62
N GLY A 13 7.43 -1.88 -8.57
CA GLY A 13 7.77 -0.51 -8.24
C GLY A 13 6.74 0.11 -7.30
N VAL A 14 7.18 0.98 -6.43
CA VAL A 14 6.31 1.69 -5.48
C VAL A 14 6.68 3.15 -5.43
N ILE A 15 5.67 3.99 -5.26
CA ILE A 15 5.85 5.37 -4.85
C ILE A 15 5.69 5.37 -3.33
N THR A 16 6.60 6.02 -2.63
CA THR A 16 6.63 6.02 -1.18
C THR A 16 6.57 7.43 -0.61
N CYS A 17 6.22 7.51 0.66
CA CYS A 17 6.35 8.74 1.44
C CYS A 17 6.81 8.39 2.85
N GLY A 18 7.27 9.39 3.59
CA GLY A 18 7.56 9.22 5.01
C GLY A 18 6.32 9.38 5.87
N PRO A 19 6.39 8.98 7.16
CA PRO A 19 5.24 9.07 8.06
C PRO A 19 4.76 10.50 8.31
N ASP A 20 5.65 11.48 8.16
CA ASP A 20 5.35 12.89 8.40
C ASP A 20 4.96 13.66 7.12
N ALA A 21 4.80 12.98 6.00
CA ALA A 21 4.32 13.61 4.77
C ALA A 21 2.93 14.21 4.99
N THR A 22 2.70 15.41 4.48
CA THR A 22 1.40 16.06 4.60
C THR A 22 0.37 15.38 3.69
N ILE A 23 -0.89 15.55 4.03
CA ILE A 23 -1.98 15.01 3.20
C ILE A 23 -1.91 15.59 1.79
N GLN A 24 -1.58 16.88 1.67
CA GLN A 24 -1.44 17.51 0.36
C GLN A 24 -0.30 16.89 -0.45
N ALA A 25 0.84 16.63 0.18
CA ALA A 25 1.98 15.99 -0.50
C ALA A 25 1.61 14.59 -0.98
N VAL A 26 0.90 13.82 -0.15
CA VAL A 26 0.42 12.48 -0.53
C VAL A 26 -0.55 12.56 -1.70
N ALA A 27 -1.51 13.48 -1.65
CA ALA A 27 -2.48 13.68 -2.74
C ALA A 27 -1.77 14.08 -4.04
N ASP A 28 -0.80 14.98 -3.96
CA ASP A 28 -0.04 15.43 -5.13
C ASP A 28 0.75 14.28 -5.76
N ALA A 29 1.36 13.42 -4.92
CA ALA A 29 2.07 12.23 -5.42
C ALA A 29 1.14 11.27 -6.12
N MET A 30 -0.05 11.03 -5.58
CA MET A 30 -1.04 10.15 -6.22
C MET A 30 -1.49 10.69 -7.57
N LYS A 31 -1.69 12.01 -7.68
CA LYS A 31 -2.07 12.66 -8.95
C LYS A 31 -0.93 12.60 -9.96
N ALA A 32 0.29 12.92 -9.52
CA ALA A 32 1.45 12.98 -10.40
C ALA A 32 1.79 11.63 -11.02
N HIS A 33 1.58 10.55 -10.28
CA HIS A 33 1.90 9.18 -10.71
C HIS A 33 0.68 8.38 -11.15
N ASP A 34 -0.51 8.98 -11.08
CA ASP A 34 -1.80 8.32 -11.41
C ASP A 34 -1.94 6.98 -10.67
N ILE A 35 -1.77 7.02 -9.37
CA ILE A 35 -1.85 5.85 -8.49
C ILE A 35 -2.95 6.03 -7.46
N SER A 36 -3.50 4.92 -6.97
CA SER A 36 -4.58 4.92 -5.99
C SER A 36 -4.13 4.57 -4.57
N ALA A 37 -2.86 4.25 -4.41
CA ALA A 37 -2.28 3.94 -3.11
C ALA A 37 -0.77 4.15 -3.17
N LEU A 38 -0.19 4.46 -2.02
CA LEU A 38 1.26 4.52 -1.88
C LEU A 38 1.68 3.90 -0.55
N VAL A 39 2.96 3.58 -0.45
CA VAL A 39 3.54 2.91 0.71
C VAL A 39 4.23 3.95 1.59
N VAL A 40 3.94 3.89 2.88
CA VAL A 40 4.65 4.71 3.88
C VAL A 40 5.85 3.92 4.36
N VAL A 41 7.02 4.54 4.31
CA VAL A 41 8.27 3.91 4.75
C VAL A 41 8.89 4.73 5.88
N ASP A 42 9.61 4.04 6.77
CA ASP A 42 10.37 4.69 7.83
C ASP A 42 11.74 5.17 7.31
N GLU A 43 12.57 5.69 8.21
CA GLU A 43 13.91 6.18 7.86
C GLU A 43 14.81 5.11 7.25
N ALA A 44 14.63 3.85 7.65
CA ALA A 44 15.38 2.73 7.09
C ALA A 44 14.85 2.28 5.73
N GLY A 45 13.70 2.83 5.29
CA GLY A 45 13.05 2.44 4.06
C GLY A 45 12.15 1.22 4.19
N ASP A 46 11.86 0.79 5.41
CA ASP A 46 10.97 -0.33 5.66
C ASP A 46 9.51 0.09 5.52
N ALA A 47 8.69 -0.78 4.92
CA ALA A 47 7.27 -0.53 4.76
C ALA A 47 6.58 -0.56 6.13
N VAL A 48 5.95 0.54 6.51
CA VAL A 48 5.26 0.67 7.81
C VAL A 48 3.77 0.94 7.67
N GLY A 49 3.31 1.31 6.51
CA GLY A 49 1.90 1.57 6.27
C GLY A 49 1.55 1.69 4.80
N LEU A 50 0.25 1.76 4.55
CA LEU A 50 -0.30 1.94 3.20
C LEU A 50 -1.40 3.00 3.27
N ILE A 51 -1.39 3.94 2.32
CA ILE A 51 -2.43 4.96 2.20
C ILE A 51 -3.10 4.81 0.86
N SER A 52 -4.44 4.87 0.85
CA SER A 52 -5.24 4.83 -0.37
C SER A 52 -5.93 6.17 -0.62
N ARG A 53 -6.47 6.33 -1.84
CA ARG A 53 -7.32 7.49 -2.17
C ARG A 53 -8.49 7.63 -1.20
N THR A 54 -9.09 6.52 -0.79
CA THR A 54 -10.20 6.52 0.16
C THR A 54 -9.79 7.13 1.49
N ASP A 55 -8.57 6.85 1.96
CA ASP A 55 -8.06 7.44 3.20
C ASP A 55 -7.98 8.96 3.10
N LEU A 56 -7.57 9.48 1.95
CA LEU A 56 -7.49 10.93 1.72
C LEU A 56 -8.88 11.57 1.69
N VAL A 57 -9.83 10.93 1.05
CA VAL A 57 -11.22 11.41 1.00
C VAL A 57 -11.80 11.45 2.42
N ASN A 58 -11.59 10.41 3.20
CA ASN A 58 -12.06 10.36 4.57
C ASN A 58 -11.44 11.47 5.42
N ALA A 59 -10.16 11.72 5.25
CA ALA A 59 -9.46 12.78 5.99
C ALA A 59 -10.06 14.16 5.71
N ARG A 60 -10.44 14.43 4.47
CA ARG A 60 -10.92 15.74 4.04
C ARG A 60 -12.40 15.94 4.32
N PHE A 61 -13.22 14.91 4.25
CA PHE A 61 -14.67 15.03 4.21
C PHE A 61 -15.42 14.29 5.33
N VAL A 62 -14.77 13.41 6.09
CA VAL A 62 -15.43 12.54 7.06
C VAL A 62 -14.88 12.77 8.46
N GLU A 63 -15.79 12.93 9.45
CA GLU A 63 -15.39 12.96 10.86
C GLU A 63 -14.75 11.62 11.27
N PRO A 64 -13.79 11.64 12.21
CA PRO A 64 -13.37 12.79 13.02
C PRO A 64 -12.29 13.68 12.41
N TYR A 65 -11.84 13.39 11.21
CA TYR A 65 -10.67 14.05 10.61
C TYR A 65 -10.97 15.42 10.00
N LEU A 66 -12.22 15.66 9.62
CA LEU A 66 -12.64 16.84 8.86
C LEU A 66 -12.12 18.18 9.38
N LYS A 67 -12.16 18.39 10.68
CA LYS A 67 -11.76 19.66 11.30
C LYS A 67 -10.26 19.92 11.27
N HIS A 68 -9.47 18.86 11.20
CA HIS A 68 -8.02 18.93 11.42
C HIS A 68 -7.20 18.38 10.26
N TRP A 69 -7.83 18.14 9.11
CA TRP A 69 -7.18 17.43 8.02
C TRP A 69 -5.86 18.06 7.57
N ARG A 70 -5.73 19.38 7.63
CA ARG A 70 -4.49 20.06 7.24
C ARG A 70 -3.30 19.76 8.14
N GLY A 71 -3.56 19.44 9.41
CA GLY A 71 -2.52 19.08 10.35
C GLY A 71 -2.22 17.58 10.38
N LEU A 72 -2.99 16.77 9.63
CA LEU A 72 -2.77 15.33 9.58
C LEU A 72 -1.61 15.01 8.64
N THR A 73 -0.91 13.92 8.99
CA THR A 73 0.19 13.39 8.17
C THR A 73 -0.09 11.95 7.81
N ALA A 74 0.78 11.39 6.97
CA ALA A 74 0.62 10.01 6.49
C ALA A 74 0.42 9.02 7.62
N LYS A 75 1.17 9.15 8.71
CA LYS A 75 1.07 8.22 9.85
C LYS A 75 -0.30 8.22 10.53
N HIS A 76 -1.06 9.31 10.42
CA HIS A 76 -2.40 9.40 11.02
C HIS A 76 -3.44 8.65 10.21
N LEU A 77 -3.23 8.50 8.89
CA LEU A 77 -4.21 7.94 7.97
C LEU A 77 -3.87 6.55 7.47
N MET A 78 -2.59 6.18 7.50
CA MET A 78 -2.16 4.90 6.95
C MET A 78 -2.78 3.71 7.69
N SER A 79 -3.02 2.64 6.95
CA SER A 79 -3.29 1.33 7.55
C SER A 79 -1.97 0.74 7.98
N SER A 80 -1.84 0.30 9.23
CA SER A 80 -0.64 -0.32 9.76
C SER A 80 -0.99 -1.35 10.83
N PRO A 81 -0.12 -2.36 11.06
CA PRO A 81 1.04 -2.66 10.24
C PRO A 81 0.65 -3.06 8.82
N VAL A 82 1.61 -3.00 7.89
CA VAL A 82 1.34 -3.44 6.52
C VAL A 82 1.08 -4.94 6.50
N VAL A 83 0.17 -5.35 5.65
CA VAL A 83 0.01 -6.75 5.31
C VAL A 83 0.85 -6.98 4.06
N SER A 84 1.90 -7.77 4.20
CA SER A 84 2.87 -7.96 3.14
C SER A 84 3.05 -9.42 2.76
N VAL A 85 3.51 -9.62 1.53
CA VAL A 85 3.90 -10.94 1.00
C VAL A 85 5.20 -10.77 0.24
N SER A 86 5.91 -11.87 0.01
CA SER A 86 7.06 -11.84 -0.88
C SER A 86 6.60 -12.00 -2.34
N ASP A 87 7.47 -11.64 -3.27
CA ASP A 87 7.15 -11.80 -4.70
C ASP A 87 7.13 -13.28 -5.12
N ALA A 88 7.72 -14.17 -4.31
CA ALA A 88 7.68 -15.61 -4.53
C ALA A 88 6.47 -16.31 -3.88
N THR A 89 5.60 -15.56 -3.21
CA THR A 89 4.39 -16.12 -2.62
C THR A 89 3.49 -16.67 -3.73
N PRO A 90 2.92 -17.88 -3.57
CA PRO A 90 1.92 -18.38 -4.51
C PRO A 90 0.74 -17.42 -4.63
N LEU A 91 0.31 -17.16 -5.84
CA LEU A 91 -0.77 -16.21 -6.10
C LEU A 91 -2.06 -16.59 -5.37
N ALA A 92 -2.38 -17.90 -5.32
CA ALA A 92 -3.57 -18.38 -4.61
C ALA A 92 -3.52 -18.06 -3.12
N GLU A 93 -2.33 -18.14 -2.51
CA GLU A 93 -2.14 -17.80 -1.09
C GLU A 93 -2.35 -16.30 -0.86
N ALA A 94 -1.82 -15.47 -1.75
CA ALA A 94 -2.00 -14.02 -1.67
C ALA A 94 -3.48 -13.64 -1.84
N ALA A 95 -4.17 -14.26 -2.80
CA ALA A 95 -5.60 -14.02 -3.01
C ALA A 95 -6.42 -14.41 -1.78
N ALA A 96 -6.10 -15.55 -1.15
CA ALA A 96 -6.76 -15.97 0.09
C ALA A 96 -6.52 -14.98 1.22
N CYS A 97 -5.31 -14.42 1.30
CA CYS A 97 -4.98 -13.40 2.30
C CYS A 97 -5.83 -12.14 2.13
N LEU A 98 -5.99 -11.65 0.90
CA LEU A 98 -6.86 -10.51 0.59
C LEU A 98 -8.29 -10.78 1.04
N ARG A 99 -8.82 -11.96 0.70
CA ARG A 99 -10.18 -12.36 1.06
C ARG A 99 -10.37 -12.45 2.58
N ASP A 100 -9.49 -13.19 3.24
CA ASP A 100 -9.63 -13.50 4.67
C ASP A 100 -9.46 -12.27 5.55
N ARG A 101 -8.60 -11.35 5.14
CA ARG A 101 -8.38 -10.09 5.86
C ARG A 101 -9.31 -8.97 5.40
N LYS A 102 -10.11 -9.20 4.37
CA LYS A 102 -11.07 -8.21 3.81
C LYS A 102 -10.37 -6.92 3.42
N ILE A 103 -9.22 -7.05 2.76
CA ILE A 103 -8.43 -5.93 2.26
C ILE A 103 -8.31 -6.00 0.75
N HIS A 104 -7.95 -4.88 0.11
CA HIS A 104 -7.92 -4.77 -1.34
C HIS A 104 -6.51 -4.78 -1.91
N ARG A 105 -5.49 -4.62 -1.07
CA ARG A 105 -4.10 -4.50 -1.50
C ARG A 105 -3.16 -5.18 -0.51
N LEU A 106 -2.10 -5.77 -1.05
CA LEU A 106 -0.95 -6.27 -0.28
C LEU A 106 0.28 -5.51 -0.73
N VAL A 107 1.14 -5.18 0.21
CA VAL A 107 2.47 -4.66 -0.11
C VAL A 107 3.36 -5.86 -0.40
N VAL A 108 4.06 -5.82 -1.53
CA VAL A 108 5.03 -6.86 -1.86
C VAL A 108 6.38 -6.37 -1.38
N THR A 109 7.02 -7.15 -0.53
CA THR A 109 8.28 -6.76 0.11
C THR A 109 9.37 -7.76 -0.17
N GLU A 110 10.60 -7.28 -0.02
CA GLU A 110 11.80 -8.10 -0.09
C GLU A 110 12.54 -7.96 1.24
N LYS A 111 12.88 -9.10 1.82
CA LYS A 111 13.56 -9.11 3.12
C LYS A 111 15.06 -8.97 2.97
N HIS A 112 15.65 -8.05 3.73
CA HIS A 112 17.08 -7.81 3.82
C HIS A 112 17.46 -7.80 5.30
N GLY A 113 17.77 -8.98 5.86
CA GLY A 113 17.98 -9.11 7.31
C GLY A 113 16.70 -8.77 8.07
N PRO A 114 16.73 -7.81 9.02
CA PRO A 114 15.54 -7.39 9.76
C PRO A 114 14.66 -6.43 8.97
N HIS A 115 15.08 -6.01 7.77
CA HIS A 115 14.38 -5.01 6.98
C HIS A 115 13.41 -5.62 5.97
N GLU A 116 12.31 -4.94 5.73
CA GLU A 116 11.30 -5.31 4.75
C GLU A 116 11.11 -4.15 3.76
N LYS A 117 11.75 -4.26 2.60
CA LYS A 117 11.72 -3.21 1.59
C LYS A 117 10.55 -3.40 0.64
N PRO A 118 9.70 -2.40 0.43
CA PRO A 118 8.61 -2.52 -0.52
C PRO A 118 9.15 -2.53 -1.96
N ILE A 119 8.67 -3.48 -2.76
CA ILE A 119 9.07 -3.61 -4.16
C ILE A 119 7.88 -3.55 -5.12
N GLY A 120 6.67 -3.61 -4.60
CA GLY A 120 5.47 -3.54 -5.42
C GLY A 120 4.20 -3.64 -4.60
N ILE A 121 3.09 -3.66 -5.32
CA ILE A 121 1.75 -3.82 -4.74
C ILE A 121 0.99 -4.83 -5.57
N LEU A 122 0.24 -5.71 -4.89
CA LEU A 122 -0.72 -6.60 -5.51
C LEU A 122 -2.12 -6.19 -5.04
N SER A 123 -3.01 -5.90 -5.97
CA SER A 123 -4.37 -5.48 -5.66
C SER A 123 -5.42 -6.43 -6.22
N VAL A 124 -6.60 -6.38 -5.65
CA VAL A 124 -7.77 -7.07 -6.21
C VAL A 124 -7.99 -6.65 -7.66
N THR A 125 -7.78 -5.37 -7.97
CA THR A 125 -7.89 -4.85 -9.34
C THR A 125 -6.93 -5.57 -10.29
N ASP A 126 -5.68 -5.80 -9.86
CA ASP A 126 -4.69 -6.51 -10.68
C ASP A 126 -5.15 -7.93 -11.00
N LEU A 127 -5.72 -8.61 -10.00
CA LEU A 127 -6.22 -9.98 -10.17
C LEU A 127 -7.38 -10.03 -11.16
N VAL A 128 -8.31 -9.08 -11.05
CA VAL A 128 -9.48 -9.02 -11.96
C VAL A 128 -9.05 -8.75 -13.40
N ARG A 129 -8.11 -7.82 -13.60
CA ARG A 129 -7.64 -7.46 -14.95
C ARG A 129 -7.04 -8.61 -15.71
N LYS A 130 -6.45 -9.57 -15.00
CA LYS A 130 -5.71 -10.69 -15.60
C LYS A 130 -6.49 -12.01 -15.61
N LEU A 131 -7.74 -11.96 -15.18
CA LEU A 131 -8.58 -13.17 -15.23
C LEU A 131 -8.87 -13.63 -16.66
#